data_19576215490ed22f5be0a7019b836fd6
#
_entry.id   19576215490ed22f5be0a7019b836fd6
#
_cell.length_a   1.000
_cell.length_b   1.000
_cell.length_c   1.000
_cell.angle_alpha   90.00
_cell.angle_beta   90.00
_cell.angle_gamma   90.00
#
_symmetry.space_group_name_H-M   'P 1'
#
loop_
_entity.id
_entity.type
_entity.pdbx_description
1 polymer ?
#
loop_
_entity_poly.entity_id
_entity_poly.type
_entity_poly.pdbx_seq_one_letter_code
_entity_poly.pdbx_strand_id
1 'polypeptide(L)' 'MKRVAVLGSTGSIGVSTLDVLARHPDRYVVTALAACSNRTALLDQCVRFRPAVAVLQDP' A
#
# COMPACT_ATOMS: atom_id res chain seq x y z
N MET A 1 0.30 17.71 1.58
CA MET A 1 -0.02 16.28 1.59
C MET A 1 1.27 15.48 1.61
N LYS A 2 1.38 14.55 2.53
CA LYS A 2 2.58 13.72 2.65
C LYS A 2 2.49 12.50 1.76
N ARG A 3 3.58 12.19 1.07
CA ARG A 3 3.72 11.01 0.24
C ARG A 3 4.27 9.87 1.07
N VAL A 4 3.62 8.71 0.99
CA VAL A 4 3.97 7.57 1.82
C VAL A 4 4.19 6.34 0.94
N ALA A 5 5.30 5.66 1.16
CA ALA A 5 5.57 4.35 0.57
C ALA A 5 5.42 3.30 1.66
N VAL A 6 4.66 2.24 1.40
CA VAL A 6 4.44 1.18 2.38
C VAL A 6 5.10 -0.10 1.91
N LEU A 7 6.13 -0.52 2.64
CA LEU A 7 6.84 -1.78 2.39
C LEU A 7 6.19 -2.88 3.21
N GLY A 8 6.00 -4.05 2.61
CA GLY A 8 5.28 -5.12 3.26
C GLY A 8 3.80 -4.81 3.40
N SER A 9 3.21 -4.21 2.38
CA SER A 9 1.85 -3.64 2.45
C SER A 9 0.77 -4.69 2.70
N THR A 10 1.02 -5.95 2.36
CA THR A 10 0.05 -7.04 2.57
C THR A 10 0.25 -7.76 3.90
N GLY A 11 1.31 -7.48 4.64
CA GLY A 11 1.51 -8.01 5.98
C GLY A 11 0.61 -7.30 6.99
N SER A 12 0.53 -7.85 8.21
CA SER A 12 -0.38 -7.31 9.22
C SER A 12 -0.09 -5.86 9.59
N ILE A 13 1.19 -5.50 9.70
CA ILE A 13 1.57 -4.12 10.01
C ILE A 13 1.26 -3.21 8.82
N GLY A 14 1.56 -3.67 7.60
CA GLY A 14 1.28 -2.90 6.39
C GLY A 14 -0.20 -2.64 6.19
N VAL A 15 -1.04 -3.66 6.40
CA VAL A 15 -2.49 -3.51 6.30
C VAL A 15 -3.00 -2.51 7.33
N SER A 16 -2.51 -2.59 8.57
CA SER A 16 -2.90 -1.65 9.61
C SER A 16 -2.47 -0.23 9.29
N THR A 17 -1.25 -0.07 8.74
CA THR A 17 -0.75 1.24 8.31
C THR A 17 -1.63 1.84 7.22
N LEU A 18 -1.98 1.05 6.21
CA LEU A 18 -2.84 1.51 5.13
C LEU A 18 -4.23 1.89 5.64
N ASP A 19 -4.76 1.15 6.61
CA ASP A 19 -6.05 1.47 7.21
C ASP A 19 -6.02 2.85 7.86
N VAL A 20 -4.96 3.16 8.58
CA VAL A 20 -4.79 4.48 9.20
C VAL A 20 -4.69 5.56 8.12
N LEU A 21 -3.88 5.33 7.08
CA LEU A 21 -3.72 6.31 6.00
C LEU A 21 -5.04 6.56 5.26
N ALA A 22 -5.84 5.51 5.08
CA ALA A 22 -7.12 5.62 4.40
C ALA A 22 -8.12 6.51 5.14
N ARG A 23 -7.94 6.66 6.46
CA ARG A 23 -8.78 7.53 7.27
C ARG A 23 -8.44 9.01 7.14
N HIS A 24 -7.29 9.32 6.52
CA HIS A 24 -6.80 10.68 6.39
C HIS A 24 -6.40 10.97 4.94
N PRO A 25 -7.34 10.86 3.99
CA PRO A 25 -7.01 11.04 2.57
C PRO A 25 -6.62 12.47 2.21
N ASP A 26 -6.94 13.42 3.07
CA ASP A 26 -6.57 14.83 2.91
C ASP A 26 -5.14 15.13 3.37
N ARG A 27 -4.52 14.21 4.11
CA ARG A 27 -3.18 14.40 4.69
C ARG A 27 -2.12 13.56 4.01
N TYR A 28 -2.49 12.38 3.53
CA TYR A 28 -1.53 11.39 3.03
C TYR A 28 -1.95 10.87 1.67
N VAL A 29 -0.95 10.64 0.83
CA VAL A 29 -1.15 9.92 -0.42
C VAL A 29 -0.17 8.76 -0.47
N VAL A 30 -0.69 7.56 -0.76
CA VAL A 30 0.15 6.37 -0.92
C VAL A 30 0.73 6.39 -2.33
N THR A 31 2.05 6.56 -2.42
CA THR A 31 2.74 6.65 -3.69
C THR A 31 3.32 5.33 -4.15
N ALA A 32 3.64 4.44 -3.22
CA ALA A 32 4.23 3.15 -3.56
C ALA A 32 3.79 2.08 -2.57
N LEU A 33 3.57 0.89 -3.09
CA LEU A 33 3.28 -0.30 -2.31
C LEU A 33 4.25 -1.40 -2.71
N ALA A 34 4.72 -2.17 -1.74
CA ALA A 34 5.57 -3.32 -2.01
C ALA A 34 5.12 -4.49 -1.16
N ALA A 35 4.98 -5.65 -1.79
CA ALA A 35 4.58 -6.88 -1.12
C ALA A 35 5.52 -8.01 -1.50
N CYS A 36 5.61 -9.04 -0.65
CA CYS A 36 6.48 -10.18 -0.93
C CYS A 36 5.83 -11.16 -1.90
N SER A 37 4.67 -11.70 -1.57
CA SER A 37 4.09 -12.79 -2.36
C SER A 37 2.58 -12.72 -2.53
N ASN A 38 1.89 -11.94 -1.71
CA ASN A 38 0.43 -11.91 -1.77
C ASN A 38 -0.06 -10.99 -2.90
N ARG A 39 -0.09 -11.54 -4.10
CA ARG A 39 -0.45 -10.82 -5.32
C ARG A 39 -1.88 -10.29 -5.25
N THR A 40 -2.82 -11.11 -4.82
CA THR A 40 -4.23 -10.73 -4.78
C THR A 40 -4.47 -9.56 -3.86
N ALA A 41 -3.88 -9.60 -2.65
CA ALA A 41 -4.01 -8.50 -1.71
C ALA A 41 -3.35 -7.23 -2.23
N LEU A 42 -2.19 -7.36 -2.89
CA LEU A 42 -1.52 -6.20 -3.48
C LEU A 42 -2.37 -5.56 -4.58
N LEU A 43 -2.98 -6.37 -5.43
CA LEU A 43 -3.86 -5.85 -6.48
C LEU A 43 -5.05 -5.11 -5.90
N ASP A 44 -5.67 -5.65 -4.86
CA ASP A 44 -6.76 -4.96 -4.16
C ASP A 44 -6.31 -3.62 -3.61
N GLN A 45 -5.12 -3.57 -3.03
CA GLN A 45 -4.56 -2.33 -2.50
C GLN A 45 -4.27 -1.33 -3.61
N CYS A 46 -3.79 -1.79 -4.76
CA CYS A 46 -3.56 -0.92 -5.91
C CYS A 46 -4.85 -0.28 -6.43
N VAL A 47 -5.92 -1.04 -6.48
CA VAL A 47 -7.23 -0.52 -6.89
C VAL A 47 -7.71 0.54 -5.90
N ARG A 48 -7.51 0.28 -4.61
CA ARG A 48 -8.01 1.13 -3.54
C ARG A 48 -7.20 2.43 -3.39
N PHE A 49 -5.86 2.31 -3.42
CA PHE A 49 -4.97 3.45 -3.15
C PHE A 49 -4.37 4.08 -4.39
N ARG A 50 -4.35 3.37 -5.50
CA ARG A 50 -3.84 3.84 -6.80
C ARG A 50 -2.43 4.43 -6.69
N PRO A 51 -1.46 3.66 -6.17
CA PRO A 51 -0.09 4.16 -6.06
C PRO A 51 0.54 4.33 -7.44
N ALA A 52 1.54 5.20 -7.52
CA ALA A 52 2.30 5.35 -8.75
C ALA A 52 3.15 4.11 -9.05
N VAL A 53 3.60 3.42 -8.00
CA VAL A 53 4.46 2.23 -8.13
C VAL A 53 3.94 1.13 -7.23
N ALA A 54 3.91 -0.09 -7.74
CA ALA A 54 3.62 -1.27 -6.94
C ALA A 54 4.61 -2.37 -7.31
N VAL A 55 5.21 -3.01 -6.31
CA VAL A 55 6.23 -4.03 -6.50
C VAL A 55 5.82 -5.31 -5.79
N LEU A 56 5.90 -6.42 -6.51
CA LEU A 56 5.76 -7.75 -5.94
C LEU A 56 7.12 -8.43 -6.01
N GLN A 57 7.70 -8.74 -4.86
CA GLN A 57 9.07 -9.29 -4.82
C GLN A 57 9.15 -10.76 -5.15
N ASP A 58 8.08 -11.48 -4.94
CA ASP A 58 8.08 -12.91 -5.18
C ASP A 58 8.22 -13.20 -6.67
N PRO A 59 9.24 -13.96 -7.05
CA PRO A 59 9.44 -14.34 -8.43
C PRO A 59 8.38 -15.31 -8.95
#